data_84ee50b792203c7ff8f5553a6917ed24
#
_entry.id   84ee50b792203c7ff8f5553a6917ed24
#
_cell.length_a   1.000
_cell.length_b   1.000
_cell.length_c   1.000
_cell.angle_alpha   90.00
_cell.angle_beta   90.00
_cell.angle_gamma   90.00
#
_symmetry.space_group_name_H-M   'P 1'
#
loop_
_entity.id
_entity.type
_entity.pdbx_description
1 polymer ?
#
loop_
_entity_poly.entity_id
_entity_poly.type
_entity_poly.pdbx_seq_one_letter_code
_entity_poly.pdbx_strand_id
1 'polypeptide(L)'
;MLFRSVPQDVAVLTFSMPLVDWGKRRNAYQSALNKVESAQHAEQEAVRDTELDIALTVADFNERKAIVETARQAFVIADDAYTQTMRQFISAQASTYALTWALSCWQTARKNQIASLKNYWLSYYQLRRLTLYDFQP
;
A
#
# COMPACT_ATOMS: atom_id res chain seq x y z
N MET A 1 79.03 27.61 -21.54
CA MET A 1 78.73 26.17 -21.30
C MET A 1 77.32 26.06 -20.76
N LEU A 2 76.36 25.63 -21.64
CA LEU A 2 74.95 25.45 -21.27
C LEU A 2 74.76 23.98 -20.91
N PHE A 3 74.50 23.68 -19.64
CA PHE A 3 74.12 22.38 -19.18
C PHE A 3 72.61 22.17 -19.59
N ARG A 4 72.37 21.30 -20.56
CA ARG A 4 71.05 20.85 -20.98
C ARG A 4 70.65 19.72 -20.05
N SER A 5 69.74 19.97 -19.10
CA SER A 5 69.09 18.94 -18.28
C SER A 5 68.23 18.07 -19.16
N VAL A 6 68.56 16.79 -19.30
CA VAL A 6 67.76 15.78 -19.95
C VAL A 6 66.67 15.35 -18.97
N PRO A 7 65.40 15.43 -19.29
CA PRO A 7 64.33 14.88 -18.44
C PRO A 7 64.50 13.36 -18.41
N GLN A 8 64.76 12.81 -17.23
CA GLN A 8 64.70 11.37 -17.02
C GLN A 8 63.24 10.98 -16.69
N ASP A 9 62.54 10.50 -17.69
CA ASP A 9 61.24 9.87 -17.47
C ASP A 9 61.46 8.49 -16.85
N VAL A 10 61.24 8.37 -15.53
CA VAL A 10 61.35 7.10 -14.81
C VAL A 10 59.93 6.51 -14.72
N ALA A 11 59.65 5.51 -15.51
CA ALA A 11 58.43 4.69 -15.38
C ALA A 11 58.71 3.57 -14.37
N VAL A 12 58.11 3.66 -13.18
CA VAL A 12 58.19 2.63 -12.13
C VAL A 12 56.99 1.71 -12.24
N LEU A 13 57.17 0.46 -12.65
CA LEU A 13 56.17 -0.60 -12.66
C LEU A 13 56.31 -1.39 -11.35
N THR A 14 55.41 -1.18 -10.39
CA THR A 14 55.43 -1.89 -9.10
C THR A 14 54.51 -3.09 -9.19
N PHE A 15 55.08 -4.30 -9.16
CA PHE A 15 54.36 -5.57 -9.09
C PHE A 15 54.31 -6.03 -7.64
N SER A 16 53.14 -5.94 -7.00
CA SER A 16 52.93 -6.42 -5.63
C SER A 16 52.16 -7.75 -5.65
N MET A 17 52.85 -8.84 -5.35
CA MET A 17 52.29 -10.19 -5.27
C MET A 17 52.33 -10.66 -3.81
N PRO A 18 51.19 -10.68 -3.09
CA PRO A 18 51.14 -11.19 -1.72
C PRO A 18 51.35 -12.71 -1.74
N LEU A 19 52.51 -13.20 -1.30
CA LEU A 19 52.86 -14.61 -1.25
C LEU A 19 52.23 -15.36 -0.08
N VAL A 20 51.78 -14.65 0.97
CA VAL A 20 51.11 -15.23 2.14
C VAL A 20 49.86 -14.39 2.46
N ASP A 21 48.69 -14.93 2.24
CA ASP A 21 47.40 -14.22 2.32
C ASP A 21 46.64 -14.55 3.61
N TRP A 22 47.24 -15.32 4.55
CA TRP A 22 46.66 -15.72 5.86
C TRP A 22 45.13 -16.00 5.81
N GLY A 23 44.63 -16.63 4.74
CA GLY A 23 43.23 -16.93 4.55
C GLY A 23 42.33 -15.75 4.09
N LYS A 24 42.90 -14.57 3.80
CA LYS A 24 42.12 -13.38 3.40
C LYS A 24 41.27 -13.64 2.16
N ARG A 25 41.80 -14.31 1.15
CA ARG A 25 41.03 -14.70 -0.07
C ARG A 25 39.91 -15.67 0.25
N ARG A 26 40.20 -16.67 1.10
CA ARG A 26 39.19 -17.65 1.52
C ARG A 26 38.06 -16.99 2.29
N ASN A 27 38.40 -16.10 3.22
CA ASN A 27 37.41 -15.35 4.00
C ASN A 27 36.61 -14.38 3.13
N ALA A 28 37.25 -13.72 2.15
CA ALA A 28 36.60 -12.83 1.20
C ALA A 28 35.63 -13.63 0.30
N TYR A 29 36.03 -14.80 -0.17
CA TYR A 29 35.14 -15.68 -0.95
C TYR A 29 33.96 -16.19 -0.12
N GLN A 30 34.21 -16.63 1.12
CA GLN A 30 33.14 -17.07 2.02
C GLN A 30 32.17 -15.93 2.35
N SER A 31 32.70 -14.71 2.60
CA SER A 31 31.88 -13.53 2.80
C SER A 31 31.03 -13.17 1.56
N ALA A 32 31.55 -13.37 0.36
CA ALA A 32 30.80 -13.17 -0.87
C ALA A 32 29.69 -14.22 -1.04
N LEU A 33 29.96 -15.48 -0.73
CA LEU A 33 28.94 -16.54 -0.73
C LEU A 33 27.80 -16.24 0.28
N ASN A 34 28.15 -15.87 1.50
CA ASN A 34 27.16 -15.53 2.52
C ASN A 34 26.28 -14.33 2.09
N LYS A 35 26.87 -13.37 1.36
CA LYS A 35 26.10 -12.24 0.80
C LYS A 35 25.11 -12.70 -0.27
N VAL A 36 25.51 -13.62 -1.14
CA VAL A 36 24.62 -14.21 -2.16
C VAL A 36 23.47 -14.94 -1.49
N GLU A 37 23.77 -15.79 -0.51
CA GLU A 37 22.76 -16.53 0.25
C GLU A 37 21.79 -15.59 0.98
N SER A 38 22.32 -14.56 1.64
CA SER A 38 21.52 -13.53 2.29
C SER A 38 20.61 -12.78 1.30
N ALA A 39 21.13 -12.46 0.11
CA ALA A 39 20.33 -11.82 -0.94
C ALA A 39 19.21 -12.73 -1.48
N GLN A 40 19.48 -14.03 -1.62
CA GLN A 40 18.47 -15.01 -2.03
C GLN A 40 17.37 -15.16 -0.97
N HIS A 41 17.73 -15.18 0.32
CA HIS A 41 16.74 -15.19 1.39
C HIS A 41 15.89 -13.93 1.42
N ALA A 42 16.52 -12.75 1.25
CA ALA A 42 15.79 -11.48 1.17
C ALA A 42 14.84 -11.42 -0.03
N GLU A 43 15.22 -11.97 -1.18
CA GLU A 43 14.36 -12.10 -2.36
C GLU A 43 13.14 -12.99 -2.05
N GLN A 44 13.36 -14.17 -1.47
CA GLN A 44 12.28 -15.11 -1.12
C GLN A 44 11.32 -14.49 -0.09
N GLU A 45 11.84 -13.76 0.88
CA GLU A 45 11.04 -13.04 1.87
C GLU A 45 10.18 -11.96 1.20
N ALA A 46 10.78 -11.13 0.33
CA ALA A 46 10.08 -10.09 -0.40
C ALA A 46 8.95 -10.64 -1.31
N VAL A 47 9.15 -11.80 -1.93
CA VAL A 47 8.12 -12.49 -2.72
C VAL A 47 6.96 -12.94 -1.81
N ARG A 48 7.25 -13.58 -0.68
CA ARG A 48 6.22 -14.04 0.27
C ARG A 48 5.43 -12.87 0.86
N ASP A 49 6.11 -11.79 1.22
CA ASP A 49 5.48 -10.59 1.74
C ASP A 49 4.55 -9.96 0.71
N THR A 50 4.98 -9.91 -0.56
CA THR A 50 4.14 -9.41 -1.66
C THR A 50 2.90 -10.28 -1.88
N GLU A 51 3.04 -11.60 -1.85
CA GLU A 51 1.91 -12.54 -1.96
C GLU A 51 0.91 -12.37 -0.81
N LEU A 52 1.42 -12.21 0.41
CA LEU A 52 0.60 -11.95 1.59
C LEU A 52 -0.15 -10.61 1.49
N ASP A 53 0.55 -9.55 1.09
CA ASP A 53 -0.05 -8.22 0.91
C ASP A 53 -1.16 -8.23 -0.14
N ILE A 54 -0.97 -8.96 -1.24
CA ILE A 54 -2.01 -9.14 -2.26
C ILE A 54 -3.21 -9.88 -1.66
N ALA A 55 -3.00 -10.99 -0.95
CA ALA A 55 -4.08 -11.76 -0.35
C ALA A 55 -4.88 -10.94 0.66
N LEU A 56 -4.22 -10.18 1.52
CA LEU A 56 -4.85 -9.28 2.49
C LEU A 56 -5.62 -8.15 1.80
N THR A 57 -5.06 -7.56 0.74
CA THR A 57 -5.73 -6.50 -0.02
C THR A 57 -6.97 -7.01 -0.76
N VAL A 58 -6.94 -8.24 -1.28
CA VAL A 58 -8.13 -8.88 -1.88
C VAL A 58 -9.22 -9.13 -0.84
N ALA A 59 -8.85 -9.59 0.35
CA ALA A 59 -9.78 -9.79 1.45
C ALA A 59 -10.44 -8.47 1.89
N ASP A 60 -9.65 -7.40 2.08
CA ASP A 60 -10.12 -6.04 2.39
C ASP A 60 -11.07 -5.51 1.30
N PHE A 61 -10.73 -5.71 0.03
CA PHE A 61 -11.58 -5.30 -1.09
C PHE A 61 -12.95 -5.98 -1.06
N ASN A 62 -12.99 -7.29 -0.82
CA ASN A 62 -14.24 -8.05 -0.73
C ASN A 62 -15.10 -7.63 0.46
N GLU A 63 -14.47 -7.36 1.61
CA GLU A 63 -15.14 -6.81 2.79
C GLU A 63 -15.75 -5.43 2.50
N ARG A 64 -15.01 -4.53 1.87
CA ARG A 64 -15.49 -3.19 1.51
C ARG A 64 -16.66 -3.24 0.53
N LYS A 65 -16.67 -4.19 -0.39
CA LYS A 65 -17.80 -4.42 -1.28
C LYS A 65 -19.09 -4.75 -0.51
N ALA A 66 -19.00 -5.63 0.49
CA ALA A 66 -20.12 -5.97 1.37
C ALA A 66 -20.56 -4.77 2.22
N ILE A 67 -19.63 -3.97 2.73
CA ILE A 67 -19.90 -2.74 3.50
C ILE A 67 -20.67 -1.70 2.65
N VAL A 68 -20.29 -1.52 1.38
CA VAL A 68 -21.02 -0.60 0.46
C VAL A 68 -22.46 -1.02 0.31
N GLU A 69 -22.74 -2.32 0.12
CA GLU A 69 -24.10 -2.80 -0.02
C GLU A 69 -24.93 -2.61 1.26
N THR A 70 -24.32 -2.91 2.42
CA THR A 70 -24.96 -2.68 3.73
C THR A 70 -25.24 -1.19 3.97
N ALA A 71 -24.30 -0.31 3.65
CA ALA A 71 -24.46 1.14 3.79
C ALA A 71 -25.53 1.69 2.84
N ARG A 72 -25.65 1.12 1.63
CA ARG A 72 -26.72 1.45 0.67
C ARG A 72 -28.10 1.09 1.22
N GLN A 73 -28.23 -0.11 1.77
CA GLN A 73 -29.50 -0.56 2.38
C GLN A 73 -29.87 0.29 3.59
N ALA A 74 -28.90 0.60 4.46
CA ALA A 74 -29.12 1.48 5.61
C ALA A 74 -29.57 2.89 5.19
N PHE A 75 -29.02 3.42 4.10
CA PHE A 75 -29.46 4.71 3.56
C PHE A 75 -30.91 4.65 3.06
N VAL A 76 -31.30 3.61 2.33
CA VAL A 76 -32.70 3.46 1.85
C VAL A 76 -33.68 3.43 3.03
N ILE A 77 -33.38 2.65 4.07
CA ILE A 77 -34.21 2.59 5.28
C ILE A 77 -34.32 3.96 5.97
N ALA A 78 -33.21 4.68 6.09
CA ALA A 78 -33.20 6.00 6.71
C ALA A 78 -33.94 7.05 5.88
N ASP A 79 -33.89 6.95 4.54
CA ASP A 79 -34.62 7.83 3.62
C ASP A 79 -36.13 7.61 3.71
N ASP A 80 -36.55 6.37 3.73
CA ASP A 80 -37.97 5.99 3.93
C ASP A 80 -38.49 6.47 5.29
N ALA A 81 -37.72 6.25 6.36
CA ALA A 81 -38.08 6.71 7.71
C ALA A 81 -38.19 8.23 7.80
N TYR A 82 -37.24 8.96 7.22
CA TYR A 82 -37.30 10.42 7.16
C TYR A 82 -38.53 10.90 6.36
N THR A 83 -38.76 10.34 5.20
CA THR A 83 -39.90 10.67 4.35
C THR A 83 -41.23 10.43 5.05
N GLN A 84 -41.37 9.27 5.74
CA GLN A 84 -42.54 8.95 6.53
C GLN A 84 -42.76 9.93 7.68
N THR A 85 -41.72 10.21 8.46
CA THR A 85 -41.75 11.16 9.58
C THR A 85 -42.11 12.58 9.11
N MET A 86 -41.60 12.98 7.95
CA MET A 86 -41.94 14.28 7.34
C MET A 86 -43.43 14.39 7.01
N ARG A 87 -44.04 13.33 6.42
CA ARG A 87 -45.47 13.26 6.15
C ARG A 87 -46.32 13.32 7.43
N GLN A 88 -45.88 12.62 8.49
CA GLN A 88 -46.54 12.66 9.80
C GLN A 88 -46.43 14.02 10.45
N PHE A 89 -45.29 14.72 10.29
CA PHE A 89 -45.11 16.08 10.79
C PHE A 89 -46.02 17.08 10.09
N ILE A 90 -46.17 16.98 8.76
CA ILE A 90 -47.11 17.84 8.00
C ILE A 90 -48.55 17.61 8.43
N SER A 91 -48.92 16.39 8.77
CA SER A 91 -50.27 16.06 9.30
C SER A 91 -50.41 16.28 10.81
N ALA A 92 -49.47 16.96 11.46
CA ALA A 92 -49.41 17.22 12.90
C ALA A 92 -49.43 15.95 13.79
N GLN A 93 -49.01 14.81 13.25
CA GLN A 93 -48.94 13.52 13.97
C GLN A 93 -47.54 13.23 14.53
N ALA A 94 -46.52 13.97 14.13
CA ALA A 94 -45.15 13.86 14.64
C ALA A 94 -44.64 15.16 15.22
N SER A 95 -43.78 15.06 16.26
CA SER A 95 -43.17 16.23 16.89
C SER A 95 -41.95 16.73 16.08
N THR A 96 -41.57 18.01 16.28
CA THR A 96 -40.33 18.58 15.74
C THR A 96 -39.12 17.76 16.15
N TYR A 97 -39.10 17.23 17.36
CA TYR A 97 -38.02 16.36 17.85
C TYR A 97 -37.89 15.09 16.98
N ALA A 98 -39.02 14.42 16.70
CA ALA A 98 -39.02 13.22 15.85
C ALA A 98 -38.50 13.51 14.44
N LEU A 99 -38.91 14.64 13.85
CA LEU A 99 -38.42 15.07 12.54
C LEU A 99 -36.92 15.36 12.54
N THR A 100 -36.43 16.09 13.55
CA THR A 100 -35.00 16.43 13.68
C THR A 100 -34.16 15.17 13.87
N TRP A 101 -34.65 14.21 14.64
CA TRP A 101 -34.00 12.93 14.85
C TRP A 101 -33.93 12.12 13.54
N ALA A 102 -35.03 11.99 12.81
CA ALA A 102 -35.08 11.28 11.53
C ALA A 102 -34.14 11.94 10.50
N LEU A 103 -34.09 13.28 10.45
CA LEU A 103 -33.14 14.02 9.61
C LEU A 103 -31.68 13.72 9.97
N SER A 104 -31.33 13.68 11.25
CA SER A 104 -29.98 13.34 11.73
C SER A 104 -29.58 11.92 11.32
N CYS A 105 -30.50 10.94 11.49
CA CYS A 105 -30.28 9.56 11.06
C CYS A 105 -30.07 9.48 9.54
N TRP A 106 -30.88 10.16 8.76
CA TRP A 106 -30.76 10.25 7.30
C TRP A 106 -29.41 10.84 6.86
N GLN A 107 -29.00 11.97 7.46
CA GLN A 107 -27.72 12.58 7.16
C GLN A 107 -26.54 11.67 7.48
N THR A 108 -26.62 10.96 8.61
CA THR A 108 -25.58 10.02 9.05
C THR A 108 -25.50 8.82 8.09
N ALA A 109 -26.64 8.24 7.71
CA ALA A 109 -26.69 7.13 6.76
C ALA A 109 -26.13 7.54 5.39
N ARG A 110 -26.48 8.72 4.89
CA ARG A 110 -25.95 9.27 3.64
C ARG A 110 -24.44 9.49 3.69
N LYS A 111 -23.93 10.06 4.79
CA LYS A 111 -22.48 10.23 5.00
C LYS A 111 -21.75 8.90 5.00
N ASN A 112 -22.29 7.89 5.66
CA ASN A 112 -21.71 6.56 5.74
C ASN A 112 -21.70 5.88 4.37
N GLN A 113 -22.76 6.01 3.58
CA GLN A 113 -22.83 5.49 2.21
C GLN A 113 -21.74 6.10 1.32
N ILE A 114 -21.56 7.42 1.36
CA ILE A 114 -20.52 8.11 0.58
C ILE A 114 -19.12 7.68 1.05
N ALA A 115 -18.92 7.57 2.37
CA ALA A 115 -17.64 7.14 2.93
C ALA A 115 -17.29 5.69 2.55
N SER A 116 -18.27 4.77 2.60
CA SER A 116 -18.07 3.38 2.20
C SER A 116 -17.73 3.26 0.72
N LEU A 117 -18.43 4.00 -0.16
CA LEU A 117 -18.13 4.03 -1.59
C LEU A 117 -16.73 4.58 -1.87
N LYS A 118 -16.32 5.67 -1.19
CA LYS A 118 -14.96 6.19 -1.28
C LYS A 118 -13.93 5.13 -0.89
N ASN A 119 -14.14 4.45 0.24
CA ASN A 119 -13.21 3.43 0.74
C ASN A 119 -13.13 2.22 -0.18
N TYR A 120 -14.23 1.83 -0.81
CA TYR A 120 -14.26 0.79 -1.84
C TYR A 120 -13.37 1.16 -3.02
N TRP A 121 -13.50 2.37 -3.57
CA TRP A 121 -12.66 2.83 -4.67
C TRP A 121 -11.20 2.94 -4.29
N LEU A 122 -10.88 3.36 -3.07
CA LEU A 122 -9.50 3.40 -2.59
C LEU A 122 -8.89 2.00 -2.54
N SER A 123 -9.61 1.00 -2.03
CA SER A 123 -9.11 -0.39 -2.00
C SER A 123 -8.99 -0.99 -3.40
N TYR A 124 -9.90 -0.65 -4.33
CA TYR A 124 -9.80 -1.03 -5.74
C TYR A 124 -8.50 -0.52 -6.38
N TYR A 125 -8.20 0.78 -6.23
CA TYR A 125 -6.98 1.34 -6.79
C TYR A 125 -5.71 0.84 -6.09
N GLN A 126 -5.79 0.50 -4.80
CA GLN A 126 -4.69 -0.14 -4.08
C GLN A 126 -4.39 -1.53 -4.64
N LEU A 127 -5.43 -2.35 -4.86
CA LEU A 127 -5.30 -3.67 -5.47
C LEU A 127 -4.72 -3.58 -6.89
N ARG A 128 -5.24 -2.65 -7.71
CA ARG A 128 -4.72 -2.39 -9.05
C ARG A 128 -3.24 -2.00 -9.05
N ARG A 129 -2.82 -1.17 -8.09
CA ARG A 129 -1.42 -0.75 -7.95
C ARG A 129 -0.51 -1.91 -7.56
N LEU A 130 -0.95 -2.79 -6.67
CA LEU A 130 -0.16 -3.94 -6.20
C LEU A 130 -0.03 -5.02 -7.27
N THR A 131 -1.09 -5.28 -8.02
CA THR A 131 -1.11 -6.35 -9.03
C THR A 131 -0.68 -5.89 -10.42
N LEU A 132 -0.62 -4.56 -10.67
CA LEU A 132 -0.41 -3.95 -11.98
C LEU A 132 -1.44 -4.41 -13.05
N TYR A 133 -2.54 -5.00 -12.60
CA TYR A 133 -3.62 -5.51 -13.45
C TYR A 133 -4.84 -4.58 -13.39
N ASP A 134 -5.45 -4.35 -14.56
CA ASP A 134 -6.63 -3.51 -14.68
C ASP A 134 -7.88 -4.40 -14.54
N PHE A 135 -8.36 -4.53 -13.32
CA PHE A 135 -9.63 -5.22 -13.05
C PHE A 135 -10.78 -4.37 -13.58
N GLN A 136 -11.65 -4.94 -14.39
CA GLN A 136 -12.91 -4.29 -14.73
C GLN A 136 -13.86 -4.44 -13.52
N PRO A 137 -14.40 -3.35 -12.99
CA PRO A 137 -15.29 -3.37 -11.82
C PRO A 137 -16.66 -4.02 -12.13
#